data_529c94165231b90de7a5f9fbb5cecf28
#
_entry.id   529c94165231b90de7a5f9fbb5cecf28
#
_cell.length_a   1.000
_cell.length_b   1.000
_cell.length_c   1.000
_cell.angle_alpha   90.00
_cell.angle_beta   90.00
_cell.angle_gamma   90.00
#
_symmetry.space_group_name_H-M   'P 1'
#
loop_
_entity.id
_entity.type
_entity.pdbx_description
1 polymer ?
#
loop_
_entity_poly.entity_id
_entity_poly.type
_entity_poly.pdbx_seq_one_letter_code
_entity_poly.pdbx_strand_id
1 'polypeptide(L)'
;MNLYRWSHRATYRLEANADYVYEPDRRSAYLTDDGCRKIVLMAKPSLMNSMDTERIYTQVEKALTARHAFNLDRDYVVVDKKVQIVDESTGRIMDGRKWQDGLHQAIEAKELVPITAATGQAARITVQSFFRNYTHLGGMTGTATTASRELKKTYAINVTKIPTNKVCIRKGLPHRVFTTQEAKQKAIVEDIREKVQAGRSVLIGTPSVDASTALGVALNAAGIDHQVLNALNHDLEAKIVEKAGGMGRVTIATNMAGRGTDILLTDEVKQRGGLHVVATEFHSSTRIDRQLIGRSARQGDKGSYQFFLSLEDELLRCRDSRKVARRRKAASPNADGELSRSAVGYFKRTQKFLEKNDRKQRKNLLKQEKFRTEAYERMGIDPYLELTES
;
A
#
# COMPACT_ATOMS: atom_id res chain seq x y z
N MET A 1 26.20 -3.82 14.95
CA MET A 1 26.00 -2.41 14.62
C MET A 1 26.80 -1.96 13.41
N ASN A 2 28.09 -2.25 13.35
CA ASN A 2 28.96 -1.81 12.23
C ASN A 2 28.63 -2.47 10.88
N LEU A 3 28.17 -3.73 10.87
CA LEU A 3 27.87 -4.47 9.64
C LEU A 3 26.77 -3.80 8.82
N TYR A 4 25.62 -3.48 9.41
CA TYR A 4 24.49 -2.86 8.69
C TYR A 4 24.86 -1.49 8.09
N ARG A 5 25.56 -0.64 8.87
CA ARG A 5 26.00 0.66 8.38
C ARG A 5 27.07 0.54 7.28
N TRP A 6 28.00 -0.41 7.41
CA TRP A 6 28.96 -0.68 6.38
C TRP A 6 28.27 -1.19 5.09
N SER A 7 27.36 -2.16 5.22
CA SER A 7 26.60 -2.68 4.09
C SER A 7 25.81 -1.59 3.38
N HIS A 8 25.16 -0.70 4.12
CA HIS A 8 24.48 0.46 3.53
C HIS A 8 25.43 1.35 2.74
N ARG A 9 26.61 1.69 3.29
CA ARG A 9 27.62 2.49 2.56
C ARG A 9 28.15 1.75 1.35
N ALA A 10 28.33 0.44 1.42
CA ALA A 10 28.80 -0.36 0.29
C ALA A 10 27.83 -0.29 -0.90
N THR A 11 26.52 -0.18 -0.68
CA THR A 11 25.54 -0.07 -1.77
C THR A 11 25.75 1.14 -2.69
N TYR A 12 26.37 2.21 -2.22
CA TYR A 12 26.66 3.40 -3.03
C TYR A 12 27.85 3.22 -3.98
N ARG A 13 28.65 2.18 -3.80
CA ARG A 13 29.79 1.83 -4.64
C ARG A 13 29.45 0.75 -5.66
N LEU A 14 28.21 0.27 -5.67
CA LEU A 14 27.72 -0.76 -6.57
C LEU A 14 26.87 -0.15 -7.68
N GLU A 15 27.02 -0.68 -8.89
CA GLU A 15 26.31 -0.23 -10.09
C GLU A 15 25.16 -1.17 -10.42
N ALA A 16 23.96 -0.59 -10.69
CA ALA A 16 22.78 -1.37 -11.05
C ALA A 16 22.98 -2.08 -12.40
N ASN A 17 22.49 -3.31 -12.49
CA ASN A 17 22.60 -4.23 -13.62
C ASN A 17 24.03 -4.72 -13.96
N ALA A 18 25.05 -4.20 -13.29
CA ALA A 18 26.42 -4.73 -13.35
C ALA A 18 26.75 -5.51 -12.08
N ASP A 19 26.71 -4.85 -10.93
CA ASP A 19 27.09 -5.44 -9.65
C ASP A 19 25.90 -6.05 -8.89
N TYR A 20 24.68 -5.58 -9.15
CA TYR A 20 23.45 -6.12 -8.56
C TYR A 20 22.26 -5.97 -9.50
N VAL A 21 21.26 -6.83 -9.30
CA VAL A 21 19.97 -6.76 -9.98
C VAL A 21 18.88 -6.49 -8.95
N TYR A 22 18.03 -5.50 -9.23
CA TYR A 22 16.83 -5.23 -8.45
C TYR A 22 15.59 -5.73 -9.18
N GLU A 23 14.80 -6.58 -8.52
CA GLU A 23 13.53 -7.09 -9.02
C GLU A 23 12.35 -6.36 -8.35
N PRO A 24 11.72 -5.38 -9.01
CA PRO A 24 10.61 -4.62 -8.45
C PRO A 24 9.41 -5.49 -8.04
N ASP A 25 9.11 -6.53 -8.83
CA ASP A 25 7.97 -7.44 -8.59
C ASP A 25 8.12 -8.26 -7.30
N ARG A 26 9.35 -8.51 -6.89
CA ARG A 26 9.69 -9.25 -5.65
C ARG A 26 10.09 -8.32 -4.51
N ARG A 27 10.26 -7.04 -4.79
CA ARG A 27 10.82 -6.05 -3.86
C ARG A 27 12.14 -6.54 -3.25
N SER A 28 13.01 -7.14 -4.04
CA SER A 28 14.28 -7.72 -3.60
C SER A 28 15.42 -7.35 -4.54
N ALA A 29 16.62 -7.29 -4.00
CA ALA A 29 17.84 -7.09 -4.75
C ALA A 29 18.84 -8.19 -4.40
N TYR A 30 19.61 -8.62 -5.37
CA TYR A 30 20.68 -9.62 -5.20
C TYR A 30 21.94 -9.21 -5.96
N LEU A 31 23.08 -9.62 -5.42
CA LEU A 31 24.37 -9.37 -6.01
C LEU A 31 24.60 -10.28 -7.23
N THR A 32 25.30 -9.75 -8.23
CA THR A 32 25.90 -10.55 -9.31
C THR A 32 27.26 -11.09 -8.87
N ASP A 33 27.86 -11.98 -9.67
CA ASP A 33 29.21 -12.47 -9.41
C ASP A 33 30.25 -11.32 -9.35
N ASP A 34 30.08 -10.31 -10.18
CA ASP A 34 30.94 -9.12 -10.18
C ASP A 34 30.72 -8.26 -8.94
N GLY A 35 29.47 -8.11 -8.50
CA GLY A 35 29.15 -7.45 -7.24
C GLY A 35 29.74 -8.17 -6.04
N CYS A 36 29.66 -9.50 -6.00
CA CYS A 36 30.28 -10.31 -4.94
C CYS A 36 31.80 -10.09 -4.89
N ARG A 37 32.48 -10.10 -6.05
CA ARG A 37 33.91 -9.82 -6.13
C ARG A 37 34.26 -8.42 -5.63
N LYS A 38 33.49 -7.40 -6.02
CA LYS A 38 33.68 -6.03 -5.53
C LYS A 38 33.54 -5.94 -4.01
N ILE A 39 32.51 -6.59 -3.43
CA ILE A 39 32.30 -6.61 -1.99
C ILE A 39 33.47 -7.24 -1.24
N VAL A 40 34.05 -8.31 -1.76
CA VAL A 40 35.22 -8.95 -1.13
C VAL A 40 36.41 -7.99 -1.09
N LEU A 41 36.64 -7.21 -2.16
CA LEU A 41 37.75 -6.28 -2.29
C LEU A 41 37.55 -4.96 -1.54
N MET A 42 36.33 -4.64 -1.09
CA MET A 42 36.08 -3.41 -0.33
C MET A 42 36.74 -3.46 1.06
N ALA A 43 37.28 -2.31 1.48
CA ALA A 43 37.81 -2.16 2.84
C ALA A 43 36.69 -2.38 3.88
N LYS A 44 36.93 -3.30 4.82
CA LYS A 44 35.98 -3.71 5.86
C LYS A 44 36.51 -3.35 7.24
N PRO A 45 35.63 -3.05 8.21
CA PRO A 45 36.04 -2.98 9.61
C PRO A 45 36.67 -4.30 10.08
N SER A 46 37.68 -4.24 10.94
CA SER A 46 38.42 -5.42 11.42
C SER A 46 37.53 -6.52 12.03
N LEU A 47 36.44 -6.13 12.70
CA LEU A 47 35.43 -7.04 13.24
C LEU A 47 34.71 -7.88 12.17
N MET A 48 34.74 -7.48 10.89
CA MET A 48 34.11 -8.22 9.80
C MET A 48 35.07 -9.21 9.12
N ASN A 49 36.36 -9.20 9.46
CA ASN A 49 37.35 -10.12 8.83
C ASN A 49 37.13 -11.58 9.24
N SER A 50 36.51 -11.82 10.40
CA SER A 50 36.16 -13.17 10.88
C SER A 50 34.74 -13.61 10.50
N MET A 51 34.00 -12.76 9.80
CA MET A 51 32.62 -13.09 9.41
C MET A 51 32.60 -13.91 8.12
N ASP A 52 31.62 -14.82 8.05
CA ASP A 52 31.36 -15.54 6.81
C ASP A 52 31.01 -14.59 5.67
N THR A 53 31.61 -14.83 4.52
CA THR A 53 31.43 -14.02 3.31
C THR A 53 29.97 -14.03 2.82
N GLU A 54 29.30 -15.17 2.92
CA GLU A 54 27.88 -15.31 2.55
C GLU A 54 26.97 -14.42 3.43
N ARG A 55 27.27 -14.33 4.70
CA ARG A 55 26.57 -13.45 5.64
C ARG A 55 26.77 -11.96 5.24
N ILE A 56 27.97 -11.60 4.78
CA ILE A 56 28.25 -10.23 4.31
C ILE A 56 27.45 -9.93 3.04
N TYR A 57 27.40 -10.86 2.07
CA TYR A 57 26.61 -10.72 0.86
C TYR A 57 25.13 -10.54 1.18
N THR A 58 24.56 -11.41 2.00
CA THR A 58 23.18 -11.32 2.44
C THR A 58 22.86 -9.97 3.07
N GLN A 59 23.75 -9.40 3.87
CA GLN A 59 23.51 -8.09 4.48
C GLN A 59 23.60 -6.93 3.47
N VAL A 60 24.47 -7.03 2.47
CA VAL A 60 24.53 -6.04 1.38
C VAL A 60 23.29 -6.12 0.50
N GLU A 61 22.80 -7.32 0.18
CA GLU A 61 21.55 -7.52 -0.55
C GLU A 61 20.33 -6.94 0.20
N LYS A 62 20.29 -7.11 1.53
CA LYS A 62 19.26 -6.48 2.37
C LYS A 62 19.39 -4.96 2.37
N ALA A 63 20.60 -4.41 2.38
CA ALA A 63 20.83 -2.98 2.28
C ALA A 63 20.42 -2.41 0.90
N LEU A 64 20.68 -3.13 -0.19
CA LEU A 64 20.19 -2.81 -1.53
C LEU A 64 18.67 -2.86 -1.59
N THR A 65 18.06 -3.90 -1.02
CA THR A 65 16.61 -4.05 -0.91
C THR A 65 16.00 -2.89 -0.13
N ALA A 66 16.56 -2.54 1.04
CA ALA A 66 16.11 -1.40 1.84
C ALA A 66 16.20 -0.07 1.07
N ARG A 67 17.25 0.09 0.24
CA ARG A 67 17.46 1.30 -0.56
C ARG A 67 16.44 1.45 -1.69
N HIS A 68 16.11 0.37 -2.39
CA HIS A 68 15.32 0.40 -3.63
C HIS A 68 13.85 0.07 -3.44
N ALA A 69 13.51 -0.80 -2.47
CA ALA A 69 12.17 -1.33 -2.30
C ALA A 69 11.36 -0.63 -1.21
N PHE A 70 12.02 0.04 -0.26
CA PHE A 70 11.37 0.64 0.90
C PHE A 70 11.58 2.16 0.94
N ASN A 71 10.49 2.91 0.91
CA ASN A 71 10.49 4.37 0.87
C ASN A 71 9.96 4.96 2.17
N LEU A 72 10.64 6.01 2.63
CA LEU A 72 10.16 6.85 3.73
C LEU A 72 8.77 7.43 3.36
N ASP A 73 7.92 7.65 4.35
CA ASP A 73 6.57 8.21 4.24
C ASP A 73 5.57 7.37 3.42
N ARG A 74 6.01 6.20 2.90
CA ARG A 74 5.15 5.23 2.23
C ARG A 74 5.11 3.88 2.95
N ASP A 75 6.29 3.27 3.10
CA ASP A 75 6.43 1.95 3.71
C ASP A 75 6.73 2.05 5.22
N TYR A 76 7.33 3.15 5.64
CA TYR A 76 7.66 3.46 7.03
C TYR A 76 7.78 4.96 7.27
N VAL A 77 7.73 5.34 8.53
CA VAL A 77 8.02 6.69 9.02
C VAL A 77 9.11 6.61 10.08
N VAL A 78 9.80 7.73 10.31
CA VAL A 78 10.79 7.84 11.40
C VAL A 78 10.20 8.75 12.47
N VAL A 79 9.86 8.17 13.62
CA VAL A 79 9.33 8.90 14.80
C VAL A 79 10.25 8.62 15.98
N ASP A 80 10.65 9.65 16.69
CA ASP A 80 11.55 9.57 17.86
C ASP A 80 12.83 8.75 17.59
N LYS A 81 13.44 8.95 16.43
CA LYS A 81 14.63 8.22 15.96
C LYS A 81 14.42 6.70 15.86
N LYS A 82 13.20 6.26 15.64
CA LYS A 82 12.83 4.86 15.41
C LYS A 82 12.10 4.72 14.09
N VAL A 83 12.44 3.68 13.34
CA VAL A 83 11.69 3.28 12.15
C VAL A 83 10.40 2.60 12.60
N GLN A 84 9.27 3.07 12.11
CA GLN A 84 7.95 2.49 12.36
C GLN A 84 7.29 2.13 11.03
N ILE A 85 6.81 0.90 10.93
CA ILE A 85 6.18 0.39 9.71
C ILE A 85 4.83 1.07 9.50
N VAL A 86 4.55 1.47 8.26
CA VAL A 86 3.23 1.92 7.83
C VAL A 86 2.54 0.77 7.09
N ASP A 87 1.36 0.40 7.52
CA ASP A 87 0.56 -0.61 6.83
C ASP A 87 0.07 -0.06 5.50
N GLU A 88 0.46 -0.70 4.41
CA GLU A 88 0.15 -0.28 3.03
C GLU A 88 -1.37 -0.22 2.78
N SER A 89 -2.14 -1.05 3.46
CA SER A 89 -3.59 -1.15 3.26
C SER A 89 -4.40 -0.17 4.10
N THR A 90 -3.90 0.21 5.28
CA THR A 90 -4.60 1.09 6.21
C THR A 90 -3.95 2.46 6.38
N GLY A 91 -2.68 2.61 5.97
CA GLY A 91 -1.90 3.83 6.18
C GLY A 91 -1.58 4.11 7.65
N ARG A 92 -1.78 3.12 8.54
CA ARG A 92 -1.54 3.26 9.98
C ARG A 92 -0.14 2.81 10.36
N ILE A 93 0.42 3.48 11.34
CA ILE A 93 1.64 3.03 11.99
C ILE A 93 1.37 1.70 12.71
N MET A 94 2.23 0.72 12.47
CA MET A 94 2.17 -0.61 13.09
C MET A 94 3.15 -0.64 14.25
N ASP A 95 2.73 -0.14 15.40
CA ASP A 95 3.58 -0.07 16.58
C ASP A 95 4.07 -1.46 17.03
N GLY A 96 5.32 -1.51 17.44
CA GLY A 96 5.98 -2.75 17.91
C GLY A 96 6.29 -3.77 16.81
N ARG A 97 5.92 -3.55 15.54
CA ARG A 97 6.27 -4.44 14.43
C ARG A 97 7.61 -4.09 13.81
N LYS A 98 8.33 -5.13 13.37
CA LYS A 98 9.61 -5.00 12.66
C LYS A 98 9.64 -5.93 11.47
N TRP A 99 10.32 -5.51 10.40
CA TRP A 99 10.69 -6.45 9.34
C TRP A 99 11.69 -7.46 9.86
N GLN A 100 11.56 -8.68 9.38
CA GLN A 100 12.37 -9.81 9.80
C GLN A 100 13.71 -9.89 9.06
N ASP A 101 14.54 -10.83 9.46
CA ASP A 101 15.78 -11.23 8.78
C ASP A 101 16.80 -10.08 8.61
N GLY A 102 16.80 -9.11 9.50
CA GLY A 102 17.74 -7.98 9.45
C GLY A 102 17.36 -6.87 8.48
N LEU A 103 16.20 -6.97 7.77
CA LEU A 103 15.73 -5.91 6.88
C LEU A 103 15.38 -4.63 7.65
N HIS A 104 14.78 -4.77 8.84
CA HIS A 104 14.48 -3.61 9.69
C HIS A 104 15.75 -2.85 10.06
N GLN A 105 16.79 -3.56 10.45
CA GLN A 105 18.09 -2.99 10.78
C GLN A 105 18.78 -2.36 9.55
N ALA A 106 18.57 -2.93 8.36
CA ALA A 106 19.06 -2.33 7.11
C ALA A 106 18.38 -0.99 6.80
N ILE A 107 17.08 -0.87 7.10
CA ILE A 107 16.33 0.38 6.96
C ILE A 107 16.76 1.39 8.05
N GLU A 108 16.93 0.95 9.30
CA GLU A 108 17.48 1.79 10.37
C GLU A 108 18.88 2.34 10.01
N ALA A 109 19.71 1.52 9.35
CA ALA A 109 21.02 1.93 8.85
C ALA A 109 20.92 2.95 7.72
N LYS A 110 19.94 2.78 6.82
CA LYS A 110 19.62 3.70 5.72
C LYS A 110 19.22 5.08 6.24
N GLU A 111 18.36 5.12 7.26
CA GLU A 111 17.87 6.37 7.86
C GLU A 111 18.79 6.95 8.93
N LEU A 112 19.97 6.35 9.13
CA LEU A 112 20.99 6.77 10.11
C LEU A 112 20.49 6.83 11.56
N VAL A 113 19.41 6.13 11.89
CA VAL A 113 18.87 6.03 13.24
C VAL A 113 19.58 4.92 14.05
N PRO A 114 19.39 4.84 15.38
CA PRO A 114 19.95 3.76 16.19
C PRO A 114 19.48 2.40 15.69
N ILE A 115 20.43 1.47 15.48
CA ILE A 115 20.13 0.11 15.01
C ILE A 115 19.70 -0.75 16.20
N THR A 116 18.48 -1.29 16.13
CA THR A 116 17.94 -2.18 17.16
C THR A 116 18.52 -3.60 17.04
N ALA A 117 18.50 -4.37 18.13
CA ALA A 117 18.87 -5.77 18.08
C ALA A 117 17.93 -6.56 17.16
N ALA A 118 18.49 -7.50 16.39
CA ALA A 118 17.69 -8.44 15.63
C ALA A 118 16.96 -9.36 16.62
N THR A 119 15.66 -9.46 16.48
CA THR A 119 14.86 -10.43 17.26
C THR A 119 14.81 -11.74 16.51
N GLY A 120 15.23 -12.82 17.16
CA GLY A 120 15.03 -14.17 16.64
C GLY A 120 13.55 -14.52 16.59
N GLN A 121 13.14 -15.27 15.57
CA GLN A 121 11.78 -15.74 15.42
C GLN A 121 11.72 -17.16 16.00
N ALA A 122 10.92 -17.38 17.06
CA ALA A 122 10.80 -18.68 17.68
C ALA A 122 9.85 -19.61 16.91
N ALA A 123 8.80 -19.06 16.32
CA ALA A 123 7.80 -19.81 15.57
C ALA A 123 7.17 -18.94 14.47
N ARG A 124 6.71 -19.59 13.40
CA ARG A 124 6.09 -18.94 12.25
C ARG A 124 4.86 -19.70 11.76
N ILE A 125 3.76 -19.01 11.64
CA ILE A 125 2.51 -19.51 11.07
C ILE A 125 1.92 -18.50 10.10
N THR A 126 1.34 -18.94 8.99
CA THR A 126 0.60 -18.04 8.11
C THR A 126 -0.71 -17.64 8.76
N VAL A 127 -1.19 -16.41 8.43
CA VAL A 127 -2.52 -15.94 8.87
C VAL A 127 -3.61 -16.93 8.46
N GLN A 128 -3.48 -17.55 7.28
CA GLN A 128 -4.43 -18.53 6.78
C GLN A 128 -4.47 -19.79 7.64
N SER A 129 -3.33 -20.35 7.99
CA SER A 129 -3.26 -21.52 8.86
C SER A 129 -3.68 -21.20 10.28
N PHE A 130 -3.31 -20.03 10.80
CA PHE A 130 -3.75 -19.57 12.10
C PHE A 130 -5.29 -19.58 12.21
N PHE A 131 -6.01 -18.96 11.26
CA PHE A 131 -7.46 -18.95 11.29
C PHE A 131 -8.11 -20.30 11.00
N ARG A 132 -7.44 -21.23 10.34
CA ARG A 132 -7.93 -22.60 10.12
C ARG A 132 -7.92 -23.46 11.37
N ASN A 133 -7.19 -23.06 12.41
CA ASN A 133 -7.18 -23.77 13.70
C ASN A 133 -8.48 -23.55 14.51
N TYR A 134 -9.32 -22.57 14.14
CA TYR A 134 -10.58 -22.33 14.81
C TYR A 134 -11.68 -23.24 14.26
N THR A 135 -12.39 -23.93 15.15
CA THR A 135 -13.52 -24.80 14.80
C THR A 135 -14.70 -23.99 14.25
N HIS A 136 -14.92 -22.81 14.83
CA HIS A 136 -15.99 -21.90 14.42
C HIS A 136 -15.36 -20.56 14.00
N LEU A 137 -15.52 -20.22 12.74
CA LEU A 137 -15.00 -18.99 12.15
C LEU A 137 -16.11 -18.25 11.43
N GLY A 138 -16.33 -16.99 11.81
CA GLY A 138 -17.29 -16.10 11.18
C GLY A 138 -16.72 -14.70 11.07
N GLY A 139 -17.35 -13.87 10.24
CA GLY A 139 -16.93 -12.49 10.06
C GLY A 139 -17.95 -11.66 9.29
N MET A 140 -17.85 -10.35 9.38
CA MET A 140 -18.70 -9.40 8.70
C MET A 140 -17.87 -8.39 7.92
N THR A 141 -18.25 -8.16 6.66
CA THR A 141 -17.63 -7.12 5.83
C THR A 141 -18.54 -6.77 4.65
N GLY A 142 -18.52 -5.51 4.23
CA GLY A 142 -19.24 -5.05 3.03
C GLY A 142 -18.61 -5.51 1.69
N THR A 143 -17.46 -6.19 1.70
CA THR A 143 -16.67 -6.45 0.48
C THR A 143 -16.31 -7.92 0.25
N ALA A 144 -16.81 -8.87 1.05
CA ALA A 144 -16.47 -10.30 0.95
C ALA A 144 -16.90 -10.96 -0.36
N THR A 145 -17.94 -10.46 -1.03
CA THR A 145 -18.53 -11.09 -2.22
C THR A 145 -17.52 -11.31 -3.36
N THR A 146 -16.53 -10.42 -3.50
CA THR A 146 -15.46 -10.56 -4.52
C THR A 146 -14.47 -11.68 -4.20
N ALA A 147 -14.34 -12.06 -2.94
CA ALA A 147 -13.44 -13.09 -2.45
C ALA A 147 -14.15 -14.38 -2.04
N SER A 148 -15.46 -14.52 -2.28
CA SER A 148 -16.28 -15.64 -1.80
C SER A 148 -15.72 -17.02 -2.16
N ARG A 149 -15.24 -17.21 -3.40
CA ARG A 149 -14.61 -18.46 -3.84
C ARG A 149 -13.31 -18.76 -3.10
N GLU A 150 -12.53 -17.74 -2.77
CA GLU A 150 -11.26 -17.90 -2.04
C GLU A 150 -11.55 -18.22 -0.57
N LEU A 151 -12.46 -17.52 0.07
CA LEU A 151 -12.91 -17.78 1.44
C LEU A 151 -13.45 -19.21 1.60
N LYS A 152 -14.30 -19.66 0.67
CA LYS A 152 -14.80 -21.04 0.68
C LYS A 152 -13.67 -22.09 0.54
N LYS A 153 -12.69 -21.85 -0.34
CA LYS A 153 -11.58 -22.79 -0.56
C LYS A 153 -10.56 -22.79 0.59
N THR A 154 -10.32 -21.63 1.20
CA THR A 154 -9.28 -21.50 2.23
C THR A 154 -9.80 -21.85 3.62
N TYR A 155 -11.01 -21.42 3.95
CA TYR A 155 -11.58 -21.51 5.31
C TYR A 155 -12.87 -22.31 5.40
N ALA A 156 -13.35 -22.88 4.29
CA ALA A 156 -14.65 -23.56 4.19
C ALA A 156 -15.88 -22.67 4.56
N ILE A 157 -15.72 -21.34 4.52
CA ILE A 157 -16.76 -20.37 4.88
C ILE A 157 -17.57 -19.97 3.65
N ASN A 158 -18.89 -20.01 3.76
CA ASN A 158 -19.79 -19.44 2.77
C ASN A 158 -20.03 -17.96 3.03
N VAL A 159 -20.12 -17.19 1.96
CA VAL A 159 -20.43 -15.75 2.03
C VAL A 159 -21.92 -15.57 1.74
N THR A 160 -22.65 -15.10 2.73
CA THR A 160 -24.07 -14.76 2.62
C THR A 160 -24.22 -13.25 2.46
N LYS A 161 -24.95 -12.81 1.47
CA LYS A 161 -25.25 -11.40 1.24
C LYS A 161 -26.52 -11.01 2.03
N ILE A 162 -26.33 -10.16 3.02
CA ILE A 162 -27.46 -9.58 3.78
C ILE A 162 -27.88 -8.29 3.07
N PRO A 163 -29.16 -8.13 2.72
CA PRO A 163 -29.68 -6.90 2.15
C PRO A 163 -29.48 -5.71 3.10
N THR A 164 -29.26 -4.53 2.53
CA THR A 164 -29.19 -3.29 3.31
C THR A 164 -30.58 -2.84 3.76
N ASN A 165 -30.70 -2.26 4.97
CA ASN A 165 -31.96 -1.73 5.48
C ASN A 165 -32.56 -0.66 4.55
N LYS A 166 -31.72 0.27 4.07
CA LYS A 166 -32.10 1.27 3.08
C LYS A 166 -31.36 1.03 1.77
N VAL A 167 -32.02 1.31 0.65
CA VAL A 167 -31.40 1.16 -0.69
C VAL A 167 -30.22 2.11 -0.81
N CYS A 168 -29.09 1.60 -1.30
CA CYS A 168 -27.92 2.42 -1.56
C CYS A 168 -28.14 3.26 -2.85
N ILE A 169 -28.25 4.57 -2.69
CA ILE A 169 -28.47 5.54 -3.79
C ILE A 169 -27.18 6.27 -4.21
N ARG A 170 -26.02 5.69 -3.92
CA ARG A 170 -24.69 6.23 -4.30
C ARG A 170 -24.55 6.37 -5.81
N LYS A 171 -24.21 7.57 -6.25
CA LYS A 171 -24.03 7.89 -7.67
C LYS A 171 -22.55 7.80 -8.07
N GLY A 172 -22.21 6.85 -8.95
CA GLY A 172 -20.90 6.79 -9.59
C GLY A 172 -20.82 7.77 -10.76
N LEU A 173 -19.91 8.74 -10.68
CA LEU A 173 -19.62 9.63 -11.81
C LEU A 173 -18.68 8.94 -12.80
N PRO A 174 -18.67 9.33 -14.08
CA PRO A 174 -17.75 8.80 -15.07
C PRO A 174 -16.30 9.00 -14.62
N HIS A 175 -15.50 7.93 -14.62
CA HIS A 175 -14.09 8.02 -14.27
C HIS A 175 -13.33 8.80 -15.33
N ARG A 176 -12.39 9.63 -14.91
CA ARG A 176 -11.56 10.48 -15.77
C ARG A 176 -10.14 9.92 -15.83
N VAL A 177 -9.52 9.94 -16.99
CA VAL A 177 -8.17 9.40 -17.23
C VAL A 177 -7.31 10.46 -17.88
N PHE A 178 -6.11 10.66 -17.39
CA PHE A 178 -5.17 11.68 -17.84
C PHE A 178 -3.86 11.07 -18.31
N THR A 179 -3.13 11.80 -19.14
CA THR A 179 -1.79 11.38 -19.60
C THR A 179 -0.72 11.56 -18.53
N THR A 180 -0.86 12.62 -17.71
CA THR A 180 0.14 13.01 -16.69
C THR A 180 -0.49 13.21 -15.31
N GLN A 181 0.33 13.16 -14.27
CA GLN A 181 -0.11 13.46 -12.90
C GLN A 181 -0.54 14.93 -12.74
N GLU A 182 0.15 15.84 -13.42
CA GLU A 182 -0.18 17.27 -13.35
C GLU A 182 -1.58 17.58 -13.89
N ALA A 183 -1.93 17.05 -15.09
CA ALA A 183 -3.25 17.21 -15.67
C ALA A 183 -4.34 16.60 -14.77
N LYS A 184 -4.08 15.41 -14.22
CA LYS A 184 -4.97 14.76 -13.23
C LYS A 184 -5.18 15.64 -12.00
N GLN A 185 -4.10 16.19 -11.43
CA GLN A 185 -4.15 17.01 -10.22
C GLN A 185 -4.95 18.31 -10.45
N LYS A 186 -4.75 18.98 -11.57
CA LYS A 186 -5.57 20.15 -11.94
C LYS A 186 -7.06 19.81 -11.98
N ALA A 187 -7.41 18.73 -12.66
CA ALA A 187 -8.80 18.28 -12.78
C ALA A 187 -9.42 17.87 -11.43
N ILE A 188 -8.64 17.30 -10.51
CA ILE A 188 -9.09 17.01 -9.15
C ILE A 188 -9.39 18.31 -8.38
N VAL A 189 -8.49 19.30 -8.46
CA VAL A 189 -8.67 20.60 -7.78
C VAL A 189 -9.92 21.31 -8.29
N GLU A 190 -10.19 21.28 -9.61
CA GLU A 190 -11.39 21.86 -10.21
C GLU A 190 -12.68 21.16 -9.74
N ASP A 191 -12.70 19.82 -9.74
CA ASP A 191 -13.85 19.05 -9.24
C ASP A 191 -14.12 19.34 -7.76
N ILE A 192 -13.08 19.38 -6.92
CA ILE A 192 -13.21 19.72 -5.51
C ILE A 192 -13.79 21.12 -5.34
N ARG A 193 -13.30 22.11 -6.08
CA ARG A 193 -13.80 23.48 -6.02
C ARG A 193 -15.30 23.54 -6.36
N GLU A 194 -15.72 22.86 -7.43
CA GLU A 194 -17.13 22.76 -7.81
C GLU A 194 -17.99 22.16 -6.69
N LYS A 195 -17.53 21.06 -6.06
CA LYS A 195 -18.30 20.38 -5.01
C LYS A 195 -18.37 21.19 -3.72
N VAL A 196 -17.27 21.87 -3.35
CA VAL A 196 -17.21 22.78 -2.19
C VAL A 196 -18.13 23.97 -2.39
N GLN A 197 -18.12 24.61 -3.58
CA GLN A 197 -19.04 25.70 -3.92
C GLN A 197 -20.51 25.26 -3.90
N ALA A 198 -20.78 24.01 -4.27
CA ALA A 198 -22.11 23.42 -4.13
C ALA A 198 -22.49 23.10 -2.67
N GLY A 199 -21.63 23.38 -1.68
CA GLY A 199 -21.83 23.14 -0.25
C GLY A 199 -21.76 21.68 0.14
N ARG A 200 -21.07 20.84 -0.64
CA ARG A 200 -20.86 19.44 -0.32
C ARG A 200 -19.58 19.25 0.47
N SER A 201 -19.51 18.20 1.26
CA SER A 201 -18.25 17.69 1.84
C SER A 201 -17.54 16.78 0.84
N VAL A 202 -16.20 16.80 0.85
CA VAL A 202 -15.35 16.03 -0.06
C VAL A 202 -14.36 15.20 0.73
N LEU A 203 -14.31 13.89 0.44
CA LEU A 203 -13.28 12.98 0.94
C LEU A 203 -12.40 12.54 -0.22
N ILE A 204 -11.10 12.72 -0.10
CA ILE A 204 -10.14 12.38 -1.14
C ILE A 204 -9.30 11.21 -0.66
N GLY A 205 -9.33 10.11 -1.40
CA GLY A 205 -8.46 8.94 -1.15
C GLY A 205 -7.18 9.03 -1.96
N THR A 206 -6.03 9.01 -1.30
CA THR A 206 -4.70 8.99 -1.92
C THR A 206 -3.96 7.70 -1.59
N PRO A 207 -3.05 7.20 -2.47
CA PRO A 207 -2.35 5.94 -2.28
C PRO A 207 -1.22 6.01 -1.26
N SER A 208 -0.64 7.19 -1.04
CA SER A 208 0.53 7.39 -0.18
C SER A 208 0.51 8.73 0.54
N VAL A 209 1.38 8.88 1.54
CA VAL A 209 1.59 10.14 2.27
C VAL A 209 2.12 11.22 1.32
N ASP A 210 3.08 10.88 0.45
CA ASP A 210 3.63 11.81 -0.56
C ASP A 210 2.54 12.34 -1.48
N ALA A 211 1.67 11.46 -1.99
CA ALA A 211 0.55 11.86 -2.84
C ALA A 211 -0.44 12.76 -2.09
N SER A 212 -0.67 12.51 -0.79
CA SER A 212 -1.53 13.35 0.05
C SER A 212 -0.92 14.74 0.27
N THR A 213 0.38 14.79 0.52
CA THR A 213 1.13 16.04 0.72
C THR A 213 1.18 16.87 -0.56
N ALA A 214 1.51 16.25 -1.69
CA ALA A 214 1.52 16.92 -2.99
C ALA A 214 0.15 17.51 -3.37
N LEU A 215 -0.92 16.74 -3.12
CA LEU A 215 -2.27 17.22 -3.36
C LEU A 215 -2.66 18.35 -2.39
N GLY A 216 -2.23 18.27 -1.12
CA GLY A 216 -2.42 19.33 -0.12
C GLY A 216 -1.79 20.65 -0.55
N VAL A 217 -0.57 20.62 -1.07
CA VAL A 217 0.11 21.80 -1.63
C VAL A 217 -0.71 22.40 -2.78
N ALA A 218 -1.23 21.59 -3.69
CA ALA A 218 -2.04 22.06 -4.81
C ALA A 218 -3.39 22.67 -4.36
N LEU A 219 -4.04 22.09 -3.34
CA LEU A 219 -5.27 22.64 -2.77
C LEU A 219 -5.02 23.98 -2.06
N ASN A 220 -3.91 24.11 -1.31
CA ASN A 220 -3.50 25.36 -0.70
C ASN A 220 -3.24 26.45 -1.76
N ALA A 221 -2.51 26.12 -2.82
CA ALA A 221 -2.29 27.04 -3.94
C ALA A 221 -3.59 27.48 -4.64
N ALA A 222 -4.62 26.62 -4.61
CA ALA A 222 -5.95 26.92 -5.14
C ALA A 222 -6.88 27.65 -4.14
N GLY A 223 -6.41 27.94 -2.90
CA GLY A 223 -7.18 28.59 -1.84
C GLY A 223 -8.29 27.68 -1.24
N ILE A 224 -8.14 26.37 -1.31
CA ILE A 224 -9.11 25.40 -0.77
C ILE A 224 -8.63 24.91 0.59
N ASP A 225 -9.38 25.29 1.66
CA ASP A 225 -9.12 24.77 3.02
C ASP A 225 -9.36 23.27 3.08
N HIS A 226 -8.41 22.54 3.66
CA HIS A 226 -8.48 21.08 3.76
C HIS A 226 -7.79 20.56 5.00
N GLN A 227 -8.11 19.34 5.38
CA GLN A 227 -7.44 18.58 6.44
C GLN A 227 -6.81 17.32 5.87
N VAL A 228 -5.61 16.99 6.33
CA VAL A 228 -4.88 15.79 5.89
C VAL A 228 -4.88 14.75 7.00
N LEU A 229 -5.37 13.58 6.69
CA LEU A 229 -5.42 12.41 7.55
C LEU A 229 -4.48 11.35 6.99
N ASN A 230 -3.30 11.24 7.59
CA ASN A 230 -2.26 10.29 7.22
C ASN A 230 -1.65 9.61 8.45
N ALA A 231 -0.68 8.74 8.26
CA ALA A 231 0.01 8.02 9.33
C ALA A 231 0.66 8.93 10.41
N LEU A 232 0.97 10.18 10.04
CA LEU A 232 1.61 11.15 10.94
C LEU A 232 0.62 11.82 11.90
N ASN A 233 -0.68 11.85 11.55
CA ASN A 233 -1.74 12.57 12.28
C ASN A 233 -2.71 11.62 13.01
N HIS A 234 -2.24 10.46 13.43
CA HIS A 234 -3.09 9.40 13.99
C HIS A 234 -3.88 9.83 15.23
N ASP A 235 -3.26 10.60 16.14
CA ASP A 235 -3.91 11.05 17.38
C ASP A 235 -5.07 12.04 17.12
N LEU A 236 -5.09 12.69 15.97
CA LEU A 236 -6.13 13.62 15.56
C LEU A 236 -7.20 12.97 14.67
N GLU A 237 -7.03 11.70 14.31
CA GLU A 237 -7.88 10.98 13.36
C GLU A 237 -9.37 11.12 13.68
N ALA A 238 -9.75 10.83 14.92
CA ALA A 238 -11.17 10.86 15.33
C ALA A 238 -11.79 12.26 15.17
N LYS A 239 -11.05 13.31 15.58
CA LYS A 239 -11.50 14.71 15.49
C LYS A 239 -11.62 15.20 14.05
N ILE A 240 -10.71 14.76 13.17
CA ILE A 240 -10.74 15.13 11.75
C ILE A 240 -11.93 14.45 11.07
N VAL A 241 -12.15 13.16 11.33
CA VAL A 241 -13.26 12.40 10.75
C VAL A 241 -14.61 12.94 11.21
N GLU A 242 -14.74 13.33 12.47
CA GLU A 242 -15.96 13.95 13.01
C GLU A 242 -16.34 15.22 12.25
N LYS A 243 -15.35 16.07 11.92
CA LYS A 243 -15.56 17.33 11.19
C LYS A 243 -15.71 17.15 9.69
N ALA A 244 -15.28 16.03 9.12
CA ALA A 244 -15.25 15.78 7.67
C ALA A 244 -16.63 15.80 7.00
N GLY A 245 -17.73 15.63 7.77
CA GLY A 245 -19.09 15.66 7.28
C GLY A 245 -19.74 17.05 7.20
N GLY A 246 -19.03 18.10 7.61
CA GLY A 246 -19.50 19.47 7.57
C GLY A 246 -19.53 20.08 6.16
N MET A 247 -20.31 21.16 5.99
CA MET A 247 -20.46 21.86 4.71
C MET A 247 -19.11 22.43 4.23
N GLY A 248 -18.77 22.17 2.95
CA GLY A 248 -17.56 22.66 2.31
C GLY A 248 -16.24 22.06 2.86
N ARG A 249 -16.31 21.08 3.75
CA ARG A 249 -15.12 20.43 4.30
C ARG A 249 -14.46 19.52 3.29
N VAL A 250 -13.14 19.64 3.17
CA VAL A 250 -12.30 18.80 2.33
C VAL A 250 -11.35 18.02 3.23
N THR A 251 -11.34 16.70 3.10
CA THR A 251 -10.45 15.82 3.86
C THR A 251 -9.68 14.93 2.90
N ILE A 252 -8.35 14.99 2.97
CA ILE A 252 -7.47 14.05 2.26
C ILE A 252 -7.16 12.91 3.21
N ALA A 253 -7.38 11.67 2.79
CA ALA A 253 -7.10 10.49 3.58
C ALA A 253 -6.19 9.54 2.81
N THR A 254 -5.07 9.11 3.43
CA THR A 254 -4.27 8.02 2.90
C THR A 254 -4.93 6.68 3.22
N ASN A 255 -4.97 5.81 2.24
CA ASN A 255 -5.33 4.38 2.32
C ASN A 255 -6.22 3.98 3.51
N MET A 256 -7.45 4.54 3.56
CA MET A 256 -8.45 4.16 4.56
C MET A 256 -8.18 4.61 6.00
N ALA A 257 -7.41 5.66 6.21
CA ALA A 257 -7.44 6.38 7.47
C ALA A 257 -8.91 6.66 7.87
N GLY A 258 -9.23 6.57 9.15
CA GLY A 258 -10.62 6.62 9.61
C GLY A 258 -11.41 5.31 9.43
N ARG A 259 -10.75 4.17 9.16
CA ARG A 259 -11.43 2.87 9.08
C ARG A 259 -12.09 2.52 10.42
N GLY A 260 -13.37 2.16 10.37
CA GLY A 260 -14.17 1.88 11.57
C GLY A 260 -14.94 3.11 12.09
N THR A 261 -14.60 4.32 11.66
CA THR A 261 -15.29 5.56 12.03
C THR A 261 -16.26 5.97 10.92
N ASP A 262 -17.47 6.39 11.29
CA ASP A 262 -18.45 6.91 10.33
C ASP A 262 -18.30 8.44 10.18
N ILE A 263 -18.49 8.95 8.97
CA ILE A 263 -18.51 10.38 8.67
C ILE A 263 -19.96 10.84 8.78
N LEU A 264 -20.28 11.51 9.86
CA LEU A 264 -21.62 12.03 10.11
C LEU A 264 -21.83 13.31 9.29
N LEU A 265 -22.76 13.28 8.36
CA LEU A 265 -23.10 14.43 7.52
C LEU A 265 -24.08 15.35 8.22
N THR A 266 -23.89 16.67 8.12
CA THR A 266 -24.88 17.64 8.51
C THR A 266 -26.09 17.58 7.55
N ASP A 267 -27.28 17.97 8.03
CA ASP A 267 -28.49 17.88 7.22
C ASP A 267 -28.42 18.78 5.96
N GLU A 268 -27.72 19.88 6.04
CA GLU A 268 -27.44 20.75 4.89
C GLU A 268 -26.66 20.01 3.80
N VAL A 269 -25.61 19.28 4.17
CA VAL A 269 -24.79 18.47 3.23
C VAL A 269 -25.61 17.35 2.62
N LYS A 270 -26.47 16.66 3.41
CA LYS A 270 -27.36 15.61 2.90
C LYS A 270 -28.31 16.14 1.83
N GLN A 271 -28.89 17.33 2.03
CA GLN A 271 -29.78 17.99 1.06
C GLN A 271 -29.03 18.36 -0.23
N ARG A 272 -27.78 18.85 -0.12
CA ARG A 272 -26.94 19.29 -1.24
C ARG A 272 -26.25 18.14 -2.00
N GLY A 273 -26.62 16.88 -1.75
CA GLY A 273 -26.11 15.72 -2.48
C GLY A 273 -25.09 14.89 -1.73
N GLY A 274 -24.88 15.16 -0.43
CA GLY A 274 -24.08 14.37 0.49
C GLY A 274 -22.59 14.35 0.22
N LEU A 275 -21.88 13.42 0.81
CA LEU A 275 -20.42 13.26 0.68
C LEU A 275 -20.03 12.90 -0.76
N HIS A 276 -19.09 13.65 -1.32
CA HIS A 276 -18.40 13.30 -2.56
C HIS A 276 -17.06 12.63 -2.26
N VAL A 277 -16.82 11.45 -2.84
CA VAL A 277 -15.55 10.72 -2.69
C VAL A 277 -14.75 10.82 -3.99
N VAL A 278 -13.57 11.40 -3.89
CA VAL A 278 -12.57 11.45 -4.96
C VAL A 278 -11.54 10.37 -4.69
N ALA A 279 -11.34 9.46 -5.63
CA ALA A 279 -10.24 8.50 -5.59
C ALA A 279 -9.19 8.92 -6.62
N THR A 280 -7.97 9.18 -6.17
CA THR A 280 -6.90 9.72 -7.03
C THR A 280 -6.23 8.66 -7.89
N GLU A 281 -6.46 7.37 -7.61
CA GLU A 281 -6.10 6.23 -8.46
C GLU A 281 -6.88 4.97 -8.07
N PHE A 282 -6.76 3.88 -8.84
CA PHE A 282 -7.19 2.56 -8.41
C PHE A 282 -6.15 1.92 -7.51
N HIS A 283 -6.60 1.27 -6.45
CA HIS A 283 -5.75 0.42 -5.61
C HIS A 283 -5.44 -0.92 -6.31
N SER A 284 -4.51 -1.68 -5.76
CA SER A 284 -4.17 -3.03 -6.22
C SER A 284 -5.35 -4.01 -6.18
N SER A 285 -6.36 -3.73 -5.35
CA SER A 285 -7.55 -4.56 -5.17
C SER A 285 -8.85 -3.75 -5.25
N THR A 286 -9.79 -4.23 -6.04
CA THR A 286 -11.18 -3.70 -6.14
C THR A 286 -11.86 -3.62 -4.76
N ARG A 287 -11.47 -4.49 -3.81
CA ARG A 287 -12.02 -4.46 -2.45
C ARG A 287 -11.68 -3.17 -1.72
N ILE A 288 -10.45 -2.67 -1.88
CA ILE A 288 -10.00 -1.42 -1.25
C ILE A 288 -10.75 -0.24 -1.87
N ASP A 289 -10.88 -0.20 -3.20
CA ASP A 289 -11.69 0.82 -3.87
C ASP A 289 -13.12 0.85 -3.36
N ARG A 290 -13.75 -0.33 -3.20
CA ARG A 290 -15.10 -0.43 -2.63
C ARG A 290 -15.19 0.07 -1.20
N GLN A 291 -14.16 -0.11 -0.39
CA GLN A 291 -14.12 0.41 0.98
C GLN A 291 -14.02 1.93 0.99
N LEU A 292 -13.22 2.52 0.08
CA LEU A 292 -13.12 3.97 -0.07
C LEU A 292 -14.45 4.58 -0.53
N ILE A 293 -14.99 4.14 -1.66
CA ILE A 293 -16.27 4.65 -2.18
C ILE A 293 -17.44 4.34 -1.23
N GLY A 294 -17.30 3.29 -0.41
CA GLY A 294 -18.25 2.90 0.62
C GLY A 294 -18.40 3.91 1.77
N ARG A 295 -17.52 4.92 1.83
CA ARG A 295 -17.65 6.05 2.75
C ARG A 295 -18.79 6.98 2.38
N SER A 296 -19.11 7.06 1.09
CA SER A 296 -20.21 7.88 0.57
C SER A 296 -21.54 7.13 0.59
N ALA A 297 -22.64 7.86 0.69
CA ALA A 297 -24.03 7.36 0.62
C ALA A 297 -24.32 6.22 1.62
N ARG A 298 -24.00 6.45 2.88
CA ARG A 298 -24.36 5.56 3.99
C ARG A 298 -25.75 5.87 4.50
N GLN A 299 -26.36 4.92 5.21
CA GLN A 299 -27.65 5.08 5.87
C GLN A 299 -28.82 5.54 4.96
N GLY A 300 -28.68 5.35 3.63
CA GLY A 300 -29.64 5.83 2.64
C GLY A 300 -29.49 7.30 2.25
N ASP A 301 -28.42 7.97 2.72
CA ASP A 301 -28.11 9.34 2.32
C ASP A 301 -27.66 9.41 0.86
N LYS A 302 -27.82 10.60 0.25
CA LYS A 302 -27.24 10.89 -1.06
C LYS A 302 -25.71 10.90 -0.96
N GLY A 303 -25.03 10.63 -2.08
CA GLY A 303 -23.59 10.71 -2.17
C GLY A 303 -23.08 10.30 -3.55
N SER A 304 -21.87 10.69 -3.87
CA SER A 304 -21.27 10.36 -5.15
C SER A 304 -19.79 10.01 -5.01
N TYR A 305 -19.24 9.39 -6.05
CA TYR A 305 -17.80 9.13 -6.14
C TYR A 305 -17.31 9.25 -7.57
N GLN A 306 -16.03 9.58 -7.71
CA GLN A 306 -15.34 9.62 -8.99
C GLN A 306 -13.88 9.20 -8.84
N PHE A 307 -13.35 8.49 -9.84
CA PHE A 307 -11.94 8.16 -9.94
C PHE A 307 -11.27 9.04 -10.97
N PHE A 308 -10.10 9.56 -10.59
CA PHE A 308 -9.18 10.30 -11.44
C PHE A 308 -7.92 9.48 -11.61
N LEU A 309 -7.61 9.06 -12.82
CA LEU A 309 -6.55 8.12 -13.16
C LEU A 309 -5.51 8.79 -14.05
N SER A 310 -4.26 8.38 -13.97
CA SER A 310 -3.18 8.84 -14.85
C SER A 310 -2.39 7.65 -15.41
N LEU A 311 -1.88 7.78 -16.63
CA LEU A 311 -0.93 6.80 -17.18
C LEU A 311 0.40 6.75 -16.40
N GLU A 312 0.57 7.64 -15.41
CA GLU A 312 1.71 7.68 -14.50
C GLU A 312 1.39 7.09 -13.12
N ASP A 313 0.17 6.58 -12.89
CA ASP A 313 -0.24 6.00 -11.62
C ASP A 313 0.61 4.79 -11.23
N GLU A 314 0.84 4.65 -9.93
CA GLU A 314 1.66 3.56 -9.37
C GLU A 314 1.10 2.18 -9.73
N LEU A 315 -0.22 2.03 -9.82
CA LEU A 315 -0.87 0.81 -10.27
C LEU A 315 -0.30 0.27 -11.59
N LEU A 316 0.14 1.16 -12.49
CA LEU A 316 0.67 0.76 -13.80
C LEU A 316 2.14 0.38 -13.77
N ARG A 317 2.89 0.64 -12.67
CA ARG A 317 4.30 0.27 -12.53
C ARG A 317 4.53 -1.24 -12.56
N CYS A 318 3.53 -2.04 -12.16
CA CYS A 318 3.56 -3.50 -12.27
C CYS A 318 3.48 -4.02 -13.73
N ARG A 319 3.26 -3.12 -14.69
CA ARG A 319 3.21 -3.46 -16.10
C ARG A 319 4.56 -3.20 -16.77
N ASP A 320 4.80 -3.92 -17.87
CA ASP A 320 5.96 -3.66 -18.73
C ASP A 320 6.05 -2.16 -19.08
N SER A 321 7.10 -1.52 -18.61
CA SER A 321 7.35 -0.09 -18.76
C SER A 321 7.34 0.36 -20.22
N ARG A 322 7.83 -0.51 -21.15
CA ARG A 322 7.82 -0.25 -22.60
C ARG A 322 6.38 -0.18 -23.14
N LYS A 323 5.49 -1.05 -22.64
CA LYS A 323 4.09 -1.05 -23.06
C LYS A 323 3.34 0.18 -22.53
N VAL A 324 3.62 0.58 -21.30
CA VAL A 324 3.06 1.81 -20.72
C VAL A 324 3.55 3.03 -21.49
N ALA A 325 4.86 3.13 -21.75
CA ALA A 325 5.46 4.21 -22.53
C ALA A 325 4.91 4.30 -23.96
N ARG A 326 4.74 3.18 -24.66
CA ARG A 326 4.08 3.14 -25.99
C ARG A 326 2.65 3.65 -25.92
N ARG A 327 1.89 3.27 -24.89
CA ARG A 327 0.53 3.72 -24.70
C ARG A 327 0.46 5.23 -24.41
N ARG A 328 1.38 5.77 -23.65
CA ARG A 328 1.50 7.22 -23.40
C ARG A 328 1.78 7.97 -24.72
N LYS A 329 2.72 7.48 -25.54
CA LYS A 329 3.03 8.09 -26.85
C LYS A 329 1.88 8.01 -27.84
N ALA A 330 1.10 6.92 -27.81
CA ALA A 330 -0.05 6.71 -28.70
C ALA A 330 -1.36 7.34 -28.16
N ALA A 331 -1.32 7.97 -27.00
CA ALA A 331 -2.47 8.60 -26.40
C ALA A 331 -2.79 9.92 -27.13
N SER A 332 -4.08 10.13 -27.41
CA SER A 332 -4.60 11.38 -27.98
C SER A 332 -5.45 12.06 -26.92
N PRO A 333 -4.85 12.87 -26.04
CA PRO A 333 -5.60 13.63 -25.04
C PRO A 333 -6.34 14.81 -25.68
N ASN A 334 -7.36 15.32 -24.97
CA ASN A 334 -7.93 16.63 -25.23
C ASN A 334 -7.00 17.77 -24.76
N ALA A 335 -7.45 19.01 -24.86
CA ALA A 335 -6.68 20.20 -24.45
C ALA A 335 -6.27 20.15 -22.95
N ASP A 336 -7.05 19.48 -22.11
CA ASP A 336 -6.82 19.35 -20.67
C ASP A 336 -5.97 18.11 -20.30
N GLY A 337 -5.45 17.40 -21.30
CA GLY A 337 -4.70 16.17 -21.09
C GLY A 337 -5.55 14.94 -20.74
N GLU A 338 -6.88 15.03 -20.85
CA GLU A 338 -7.82 13.94 -20.55
C GLU A 338 -7.97 12.99 -21.74
N LEU A 339 -7.99 11.70 -21.46
CA LEU A 339 -8.17 10.62 -22.42
C LEU A 339 -9.62 10.17 -22.50
N SER A 340 -9.94 9.48 -23.57
CA SER A 340 -11.27 8.87 -23.72
C SER A 340 -11.58 7.88 -22.58
N ARG A 341 -12.86 7.74 -22.23
CA ARG A 341 -13.35 6.85 -21.15
C ARG A 341 -12.95 5.38 -21.36
N SER A 342 -12.69 4.97 -22.59
CA SER A 342 -12.23 3.62 -22.93
C SER A 342 -10.89 3.27 -22.25
N ALA A 343 -10.05 4.27 -21.94
CA ALA A 343 -8.78 4.10 -21.25
C ALA A 343 -8.94 3.49 -19.84
N VAL A 344 -10.07 3.70 -19.15
CA VAL A 344 -10.38 3.08 -17.84
C VAL A 344 -10.28 1.55 -17.88
N GLY A 345 -10.62 0.96 -19.03
CA GLY A 345 -10.54 -0.51 -19.22
C GLY A 345 -9.12 -1.07 -19.06
N TYR A 346 -8.09 -0.27 -19.30
CA TYR A 346 -6.70 -0.68 -19.10
C TYR A 346 -6.36 -0.81 -17.61
N PHE A 347 -6.77 0.15 -16.81
CA PHE A 347 -6.58 0.13 -15.36
C PHE A 347 -7.33 -1.02 -14.70
N LYS A 348 -8.61 -1.25 -15.08
CA LYS A 348 -9.40 -2.38 -14.58
C LYS A 348 -8.76 -3.74 -14.92
N ARG A 349 -8.18 -3.88 -16.11
CA ARG A 349 -7.45 -5.10 -16.49
C ARG A 349 -6.17 -5.29 -15.71
N THR A 350 -5.46 -4.18 -15.40
CA THR A 350 -4.26 -4.22 -14.57
C THR A 350 -4.61 -4.63 -13.15
N GLN A 351 -5.61 -4.04 -12.54
CA GLN A 351 -6.09 -4.40 -11.20
C GLN A 351 -6.48 -5.89 -11.11
N LYS A 352 -7.25 -6.40 -12.08
CA LYS A 352 -7.59 -7.83 -12.14
C LYS A 352 -6.35 -8.74 -12.27
N PHE A 353 -5.33 -8.29 -12.98
CA PHE A 353 -4.08 -9.02 -13.09
C PHE A 353 -3.36 -9.10 -11.75
N LEU A 354 -3.26 -8.00 -11.03
CA LEU A 354 -2.68 -7.96 -9.68
C LEU A 354 -3.46 -8.87 -8.71
N GLU A 355 -4.78 -8.73 -8.64
CA GLU A 355 -5.63 -9.58 -7.79
C GLU A 355 -5.44 -11.08 -8.09
N LYS A 356 -5.24 -11.44 -9.36
CA LYS A 356 -4.97 -12.83 -9.77
C LYS A 356 -3.60 -13.30 -9.29
N ASN A 357 -2.57 -12.45 -9.38
CA ASN A 357 -1.23 -12.75 -8.92
C ASN A 357 -1.20 -12.93 -7.40
N ASP A 358 -1.78 -12.00 -6.65
CA ASP A 358 -1.88 -12.06 -5.20
C ASP A 358 -2.59 -13.33 -4.73
N ARG A 359 -3.68 -13.71 -5.42
CA ARG A 359 -4.38 -14.96 -5.14
C ARG A 359 -3.49 -16.18 -5.39
N LYS A 360 -2.69 -16.16 -6.47
CA LYS A 360 -1.73 -17.23 -6.78
C LYS A 360 -0.64 -17.33 -5.71
N GLN A 361 -0.11 -16.18 -5.26
CA GLN A 361 0.89 -16.13 -4.19
C GLN A 361 0.33 -16.70 -2.88
N ARG A 362 -0.86 -16.25 -2.45
CA ARG A 362 -1.52 -16.78 -1.24
C ARG A 362 -1.75 -18.30 -1.31
N LYS A 363 -2.15 -18.81 -2.50
CA LYS A 363 -2.30 -20.25 -2.72
C LYS A 363 -0.98 -21.01 -2.64
N ASN A 364 0.10 -20.44 -3.20
CA ASN A 364 1.42 -21.04 -3.16
C ASN A 364 1.96 -21.07 -1.72
N LEU A 365 1.77 -20.00 -0.96
CA LEU A 365 2.15 -19.92 0.43
C LEU A 365 1.50 -21.04 1.27
N LEU A 366 0.19 -21.25 1.10
CA LEU A 366 -0.51 -22.37 1.77
C LEU A 366 0.03 -23.75 1.38
N LYS A 367 0.42 -23.94 0.12
CA LYS A 367 1.03 -25.19 -0.32
C LYS A 367 2.39 -25.40 0.32
N GLN A 368 3.23 -24.38 0.31
CA GLN A 368 4.56 -24.44 0.93
C GLN A 368 4.47 -24.73 2.42
N GLU A 369 3.55 -24.08 3.13
CA GLU A 369 3.32 -24.35 4.55
C GLU A 369 2.86 -25.80 4.80
N LYS A 370 1.93 -26.31 3.99
CA LYS A 370 1.50 -27.70 4.09
C LYS A 370 2.67 -28.68 3.89
N PHE A 371 3.52 -28.46 2.88
CA PHE A 371 4.71 -29.28 2.68
C PHE A 371 5.69 -29.21 3.86
N ARG A 372 5.89 -28.00 4.42
CA ARG A 372 6.74 -27.82 5.58
C ARG A 372 6.17 -28.56 6.80
N THR A 373 4.88 -28.41 7.07
CA THR A 373 4.19 -29.09 8.17
C THR A 373 4.36 -30.61 8.05
N GLU A 374 4.06 -31.19 6.89
CA GLU A 374 4.21 -32.63 6.64
C GLU A 374 5.68 -33.13 6.79
N ALA A 375 6.65 -32.32 6.38
CA ALA A 375 8.06 -32.63 6.51
C ALA A 375 8.51 -32.64 7.99
N TYR A 376 8.11 -31.61 8.74
CA TYR A 376 8.46 -31.47 10.16
C TYR A 376 7.81 -32.56 11.03
N GLU A 377 6.53 -32.87 10.77
CA GLU A 377 5.83 -33.97 11.42
C GLU A 377 6.56 -35.31 11.20
N ARG A 378 7.05 -35.60 10.01
CA ARG A 378 7.86 -36.81 9.72
C ARG A 378 9.19 -36.81 10.45
N MET A 379 9.76 -35.67 10.77
CA MET A 379 11.01 -35.52 11.52
C MET A 379 10.77 -35.49 13.04
N GLY A 380 9.52 -35.53 13.51
CA GLY A 380 9.18 -35.41 14.92
C GLY A 380 9.42 -33.99 15.48
N ILE A 381 9.47 -32.97 14.62
CA ILE A 381 9.70 -31.56 14.97
C ILE A 381 8.36 -30.81 14.94
N ASP A 382 8.17 -29.86 15.86
CA ASP A 382 7.00 -28.98 15.83
C ASP A 382 6.97 -28.21 14.51
N PRO A 383 5.88 -28.30 13.71
CA PRO A 383 5.78 -27.67 12.40
C PRO A 383 5.81 -26.14 12.42
N TYR A 384 5.62 -25.52 13.58
CA TYR A 384 5.65 -24.06 13.73
C TYR A 384 6.99 -23.51 14.19
N LEU A 385 7.90 -24.38 14.68
CA LEU A 385 9.26 -23.95 15.02
C LEU A 385 9.99 -23.43 13.77
N GLU A 386 10.66 -22.33 13.91
CA GLU A 386 11.63 -21.88 12.93
C GLU A 386 13.01 -22.35 13.39
N LEU A 387 13.61 -23.25 12.61
CA LEU A 387 15.00 -23.63 12.82
C LEU A 387 15.85 -22.42 12.48
N THR A 388 16.24 -21.65 13.50
CA THR A 388 17.24 -20.59 13.34
C THR A 388 18.56 -21.28 13.03
N GLU A 389 19.11 -21.05 11.85
CA GLU A 389 20.51 -21.35 11.58
C GLU A 389 21.36 -20.60 12.62
N SER A 390 22.00 -21.35 13.50
CA SER A 390 22.88 -20.89 14.57
C SER A 390 24.14 -20.23 14.00
#